data_1eae66064fb79ab74977a282d75e354c
#
_entry.id   1eae66064fb79ab74977a282d75e354c
#
_cell.length_a   1.000
_cell.length_b   1.000
_cell.length_c   1.000
_cell.angle_alpha   90.00
_cell.angle_beta   90.00
_cell.angle_gamma   90.00
#
_symmetry.space_group_name_H-M   'P 1'
#
loop_
_entity.id
_entity.type
_entity.pdbx_description
1 polymer ?
#
loop_
_entity_poly.entity_id
_entity_poly.type
_entity_poly.pdbx_seq_one_letter_code
_entity_poly.pdbx_strand_id
1 'polypeptide(L)'
;MQKENLNNTNTIKEKKNYKKAPLMPIHLRVFTAVLLGQIACGFSLGISGTALSSASKYITISDLWTGLIGAGSLIGLAGSILIGRLSDKIGRRKLLMLNMYILGFLSLIQLLTNNLILIFIIRILIGLMIAVDYTVGNALLTEWLPKGEDSKRQSHLLIYWTIGFIASYLTGTFITGFGSYNWQIILSTGAIPAFIAAIFR
;
A
#
# COMPACT_ATOMS: atom_id res chain seq x y z
N MET A 1 -34.81 11.12 39.55
CA MET A 1 -35.30 11.10 38.18
C MET A 1 -34.88 12.32 37.34
N GLN A 2 -35.02 13.59 37.78
CA GLN A 2 -34.65 14.76 36.96
C GLN A 2 -33.10 14.91 36.74
N LYS A 3 -32.26 14.58 37.71
CA LYS A 3 -30.76 14.64 37.57
C LYS A 3 -30.20 13.57 36.61
N GLU A 4 -30.84 12.41 36.55
CA GLU A 4 -30.42 11.30 35.71
C GLU A 4 -30.74 11.57 34.20
N ASN A 5 -31.86 12.24 33.95
CA ASN A 5 -32.24 12.71 32.58
C ASN A 5 -31.33 13.85 32.10
N LEU A 6 -30.84 14.74 32.93
CA LEU A 6 -29.89 15.80 32.58
C LEU A 6 -28.51 15.25 32.24
N ASN A 7 -28.03 14.23 32.97
CA ASN A 7 -26.75 13.57 32.67
C ASN A 7 -26.82 12.79 31.36
N ASN A 8 -27.92 12.10 31.09
CA ASN A 8 -28.14 11.40 29.82
C ASN A 8 -28.25 12.33 28.61
N THR A 9 -28.91 13.49 28.78
CA THR A 9 -28.98 14.50 27.71
C THR A 9 -27.64 15.18 27.45
N ASN A 10 -26.80 15.37 28.44
CA ASN A 10 -25.44 15.93 28.29
C ASN A 10 -24.50 14.93 27.63
N THR A 11 -24.55 13.64 28.00
CA THR A 11 -23.78 12.57 27.32
C THR A 11 -24.21 12.34 25.89
N ILE A 12 -25.50 12.51 25.57
CA ILE A 12 -25.99 12.42 24.18
C ILE A 12 -25.59 13.65 23.37
N LYS A 13 -25.54 14.85 23.97
CA LYS A 13 -25.05 16.08 23.33
C LYS A 13 -23.53 16.02 23.08
N GLU A 14 -22.74 15.50 24.02
CA GLU A 14 -21.30 15.27 23.80
C GLU A 14 -21.03 14.25 22.69
N LYS A 15 -21.78 13.13 22.64
CA LYS A 15 -21.69 12.17 21.52
C LYS A 15 -22.08 12.77 20.16
N LYS A 16 -23.01 13.75 20.13
CA LYS A 16 -23.37 14.48 18.90
C LYS A 16 -22.30 15.47 18.46
N ASN A 17 -21.54 16.06 19.38
CA ASN A 17 -20.46 17.01 19.08
C ASN A 17 -19.21 16.32 18.52
N TYR A 18 -18.95 15.05 18.82
CA TYR A 18 -17.84 14.31 18.24
C TYR A 18 -17.92 14.18 16.70
N LYS A 19 -19.11 14.21 16.13
CA LYS A 19 -19.31 14.20 14.66
C LYS A 19 -18.92 15.51 13.98
N LYS A 20 -18.80 16.62 14.73
CA LYS A 20 -18.42 17.96 14.27
C LYS A 20 -17.06 18.41 14.80
N ALA A 21 -16.24 17.46 15.30
CA ALA A 21 -14.90 17.80 15.77
C ALA A 21 -14.10 18.42 14.62
N PRO A 22 -13.40 19.55 14.85
CA PRO A 22 -12.55 20.15 13.82
C PRO A 22 -11.40 19.20 13.47
N LEU A 23 -10.95 19.25 12.23
CA LEU A 23 -9.78 18.51 11.77
C LEU A 23 -8.55 18.95 12.58
N MET A 24 -8.04 18.06 13.40
CA MET A 24 -6.81 18.27 14.18
C MET A 24 -5.58 17.89 13.36
N PRO A 25 -4.38 18.45 13.63
CA PRO A 25 -3.13 18.10 12.95
C PRO A 25 -2.82 16.59 12.96
N ILE A 26 -3.27 15.88 14.00
CA ILE A 26 -3.09 14.43 14.12
C ILE A 26 -3.84 13.66 13.01
N HIS A 27 -5.05 14.11 12.64
CA HIS A 27 -5.82 13.51 11.57
C HIS A 27 -5.13 13.67 10.22
N LEU A 28 -4.51 14.84 10.01
CA LEU A 28 -3.73 15.11 8.80
C LEU A 28 -2.47 14.23 8.74
N ARG A 29 -1.81 14.02 9.89
CA ARG A 29 -0.62 13.16 9.97
C ARG A 29 -0.95 11.70 9.66
N VAL A 30 -2.04 11.17 10.20
CA VAL A 30 -2.52 9.82 9.89
C VAL A 30 -2.88 9.72 8.42
N PHE A 31 -3.57 10.72 7.86
CA PHE A 31 -3.94 10.74 6.46
C PHE A 31 -2.71 10.74 5.54
N THR A 32 -1.70 11.59 5.79
CA THR A 32 -0.46 11.63 5.00
C THR A 32 0.33 10.32 5.07
N ALA A 33 0.36 9.66 6.23
CA ALA A 33 1.01 8.36 6.39
C ALA A 33 0.33 7.26 5.56
N VAL A 34 -1.01 7.23 5.52
CA VAL A 34 -1.77 6.30 4.67
C VAL A 34 -1.62 6.66 3.20
N LEU A 35 -1.66 7.96 2.85
CA LEU A 35 -1.50 8.48 1.50
C LEU A 35 -0.17 8.04 0.86
N LEU A 36 0.95 8.23 1.57
CA LEU A 36 2.26 7.79 1.09
C LEU A 36 2.32 6.27 0.86
N GLY A 37 1.65 5.49 1.72
CA GLY A 37 1.50 4.06 1.51
C GLY A 37 0.73 3.73 0.24
N GLN A 38 -0.35 4.45 -0.06
CA GLN A 38 -1.12 4.23 -1.29
C GLN A 38 -0.29 4.54 -2.55
N ILE A 39 0.54 5.59 -2.54
CA ILE A 39 1.48 5.87 -3.62
C ILE A 39 2.47 4.71 -3.80
N ALA A 40 3.06 4.20 -2.70
CA ALA A 40 4.00 3.09 -2.75
C ALA A 40 3.34 1.79 -3.26
N CYS A 41 2.09 1.52 -2.85
CA CYS A 41 1.32 0.38 -3.33
C CYS A 41 1.02 0.47 -4.83
N GLY A 42 0.53 1.62 -5.31
CA GLY A 42 0.28 1.87 -6.73
C GLY A 42 1.56 1.71 -7.56
N PHE A 43 2.67 2.28 -7.10
CA PHE A 43 3.97 2.16 -7.73
C PHE A 43 4.42 0.71 -7.83
N SER A 44 4.33 -0.06 -6.73
CA SER A 44 4.78 -1.46 -6.68
C SER A 44 3.96 -2.40 -7.56
N LEU A 45 2.68 -2.09 -7.79
CA LEU A 45 1.84 -2.82 -8.74
C LEU A 45 2.20 -2.47 -10.18
N GLY A 46 2.33 -1.18 -10.51
CA GLY A 46 2.57 -0.71 -11.87
C GLY A 46 3.96 -1.09 -12.41
N ILE A 47 4.99 -1.08 -11.54
CA ILE A 47 6.38 -1.32 -11.96
C ILE A 47 6.60 -2.72 -12.56
N SER A 48 5.75 -3.70 -12.24
CA SER A 48 5.85 -5.05 -12.80
C SER A 48 5.66 -5.10 -14.32
N GLY A 49 4.74 -4.30 -14.84
CA GLY A 49 4.46 -4.26 -16.27
C GLY A 49 5.66 -3.78 -17.10
N THR A 50 6.26 -2.67 -16.69
CA THR A 50 7.45 -2.12 -17.36
C THR A 50 8.69 -2.99 -17.20
N ALA A 51 8.87 -3.60 -16.03
CA ALA A 51 9.97 -4.53 -15.80
C ALA A 51 9.88 -5.77 -16.68
N LEU A 52 8.70 -6.39 -16.80
CA LEU A 52 8.48 -7.54 -17.68
C LEU A 52 8.65 -7.18 -19.15
N SER A 53 8.16 -6.02 -19.58
CA SER A 53 8.40 -5.50 -20.93
C SER A 53 9.88 -5.25 -21.20
N SER A 54 10.65 -4.82 -20.20
CA SER A 54 12.13 -4.70 -20.33
C SER A 54 12.80 -6.06 -20.35
N ALA A 55 12.36 -7.01 -19.54
CA ALA A 55 12.91 -8.36 -19.46
C ALA A 55 12.77 -9.12 -20.77
N SER A 56 11.63 -9.01 -21.45
CA SER A 56 11.34 -9.70 -22.72
C SER A 56 12.29 -9.31 -23.87
N LYS A 57 13.00 -8.17 -23.75
CA LYS A 57 14.00 -7.73 -24.74
C LYS A 57 15.34 -8.45 -24.60
N TYR A 58 15.65 -8.95 -23.40
CA TYR A 58 16.97 -9.50 -23.10
C TYR A 58 16.95 -10.99 -22.72
N ILE A 59 15.83 -11.50 -22.27
CA ILE A 59 15.66 -12.86 -21.77
C ILE A 59 14.43 -13.48 -22.43
N THR A 60 14.58 -14.70 -22.95
CA THR A 60 13.44 -15.47 -23.45
C THR A 60 12.63 -16.02 -22.26
N ILE A 61 11.69 -15.23 -21.79
CA ILE A 61 10.73 -15.68 -20.75
C ILE A 61 9.50 -16.21 -21.49
N SER A 62 9.01 -17.40 -21.10
CA SER A 62 7.78 -17.91 -21.70
C SER A 62 6.57 -17.04 -21.29
N ASP A 63 5.57 -16.97 -22.16
CA ASP A 63 4.34 -16.18 -21.92
C ASP A 63 3.66 -16.55 -20.59
N LEU A 64 3.73 -17.84 -20.23
CA LEU A 64 3.22 -18.33 -18.95
C LEU A 64 3.92 -17.69 -17.75
N TRP A 65 5.25 -17.63 -17.75
CA TRP A 65 6.00 -17.00 -16.65
C TRP A 65 5.80 -15.49 -16.61
N THR A 66 5.70 -14.84 -17.77
CA THR A 66 5.37 -13.42 -17.86
C THR A 66 4.01 -13.14 -17.23
N GLY A 67 3.01 -13.96 -17.56
CA GLY A 67 1.68 -13.87 -16.94
C GLY A 67 1.68 -14.12 -15.45
N LEU A 68 2.37 -15.18 -14.97
CA LEU A 68 2.46 -15.53 -13.55
C LEU A 68 3.14 -14.43 -12.72
N ILE A 69 4.27 -13.92 -13.17
CA ILE A 69 4.99 -12.85 -12.45
C ILE A 69 4.15 -11.57 -12.42
N GLY A 70 3.50 -11.21 -13.53
CA GLY A 70 2.58 -10.07 -13.59
C GLY A 70 1.38 -10.22 -12.65
N ALA A 71 0.78 -11.41 -12.60
CA ALA A 71 -0.36 -11.71 -11.74
C ALA A 71 0.03 -11.96 -10.27
N GLY A 72 1.30 -12.23 -9.96
CA GLY A 72 1.76 -12.62 -8.63
C GLY A 72 1.33 -11.64 -7.53
N SER A 73 1.49 -10.35 -7.75
CA SER A 73 1.05 -9.33 -6.79
C SER A 73 -0.47 -9.27 -6.63
N LEU A 74 -1.24 -9.56 -7.67
CA LEU A 74 -2.71 -9.63 -7.60
C LEU A 74 -3.16 -10.87 -6.82
N ILE A 75 -2.47 -12.01 -7.00
CA ILE A 75 -2.71 -13.23 -6.22
C ILE A 75 -2.46 -12.95 -4.74
N GLY A 76 -1.34 -12.27 -4.41
CA GLY A 76 -1.04 -11.85 -3.04
C GLY A 76 -2.12 -10.91 -2.46
N LEU A 77 -2.62 -9.98 -3.26
CA LEU A 77 -3.68 -9.06 -2.87
C LEU A 77 -4.98 -9.78 -2.51
N ALA A 78 -5.30 -10.89 -3.18
CA ALA A 78 -6.45 -11.73 -2.83
C ALA A 78 -6.37 -12.31 -1.40
N GLY A 79 -5.16 -12.38 -0.80
CA GLY A 79 -4.94 -12.73 0.59
C GLY A 79 -5.46 -11.71 1.61
N SER A 80 -6.06 -10.59 1.18
CA SER A 80 -6.61 -9.54 2.04
C SER A 80 -7.60 -10.04 3.09
N ILE A 81 -8.33 -11.13 2.80
CA ILE A 81 -9.27 -11.78 3.73
C ILE A 81 -8.55 -12.30 4.98
N LEU A 82 -7.35 -12.84 4.82
CA LEU A 82 -6.53 -13.35 5.92
C LEU A 82 -5.93 -12.21 6.74
N ILE A 83 -5.58 -11.10 6.08
CA ILE A 83 -4.98 -9.91 6.69
C ILE A 83 -5.92 -9.24 7.69
N GLY A 84 -7.22 -9.18 7.40
CA GLY A 84 -8.21 -8.63 8.33
C GLY A 84 -8.14 -9.31 9.69
N ARG A 85 -8.18 -10.65 9.73
CA ARG A 85 -8.09 -11.44 10.97
C ARG A 85 -6.72 -11.29 11.67
N LEU A 86 -5.65 -11.19 10.90
CA LEU A 86 -4.29 -11.02 11.42
C LEU A 86 -4.11 -9.63 12.07
N SER A 87 -4.68 -8.58 11.47
CA SER A 87 -4.60 -7.22 11.96
C SER A 87 -5.28 -7.03 13.31
N ASP A 88 -6.38 -7.77 13.56
CA ASP A 88 -7.09 -7.74 14.83
C ASP A 88 -6.29 -8.41 15.96
N LYS A 89 -5.42 -9.38 15.65
CA LYS A 89 -4.56 -10.08 16.62
C LYS A 89 -3.27 -9.32 16.92
N ILE A 90 -2.59 -8.80 15.92
CA ILE A 90 -1.26 -8.15 16.06
C ILE A 90 -1.40 -6.68 16.47
N GLY A 91 -2.52 -6.05 16.10
CA GLY A 91 -2.77 -4.63 16.27
C GLY A 91 -2.48 -3.85 14.97
N ARG A 92 -3.46 -3.10 14.53
CA ARG A 92 -3.47 -2.39 13.22
C ARG A 92 -2.29 -1.45 13.02
N ARG A 93 -1.93 -0.67 14.05
CA ARG A 93 -0.83 0.29 13.97
C ARG A 93 0.53 -0.38 13.73
N LYS A 94 0.81 -1.47 14.47
CA LYS A 94 2.09 -2.20 14.34
C LYS A 94 2.21 -2.83 12.95
N LEU A 95 1.14 -3.45 12.49
CA LEU A 95 1.11 -4.10 11.18
C LEU A 95 1.29 -3.07 10.05
N LEU A 96 0.63 -1.90 10.15
CA LEU A 96 0.74 -0.83 9.17
C LEU A 96 2.16 -0.23 9.09
N MET A 97 2.84 -0.08 10.23
CA MET A 97 4.24 0.40 10.22
C MET A 97 5.19 -0.62 9.61
N LEU A 98 5.02 -1.90 9.96
CA LEU A 98 5.95 -2.95 9.54
C LEU A 98 5.81 -3.30 8.05
N ASN A 99 4.60 -3.24 7.49
CA ASN A 99 4.35 -3.67 6.12
C ASN A 99 5.17 -2.91 5.07
N MET A 100 5.40 -1.60 5.25
CA MET A 100 6.16 -0.79 4.29
C MET A 100 7.66 -1.10 4.33
N TYR A 101 8.22 -1.40 5.51
CA TYR A 101 9.60 -1.89 5.59
C TYR A 101 9.74 -3.23 4.87
N ILE A 102 8.83 -4.17 5.14
CA ILE A 102 8.84 -5.49 4.48
C ILE A 102 8.69 -5.32 2.96
N LEU A 103 7.77 -4.48 2.50
CA LEU A 103 7.57 -4.22 1.07
C LEU A 103 8.85 -3.66 0.43
N GLY A 104 9.52 -2.71 1.09
CA GLY A 104 10.79 -2.14 0.63
C GLY A 104 11.90 -3.19 0.53
N PHE A 105 12.07 -4.02 1.57
CA PHE A 105 13.06 -5.11 1.54
C PHE A 105 12.76 -6.17 0.48
N LEU A 106 11.51 -6.58 0.33
CA LEU A 106 11.11 -7.51 -0.72
C LEU A 106 11.40 -6.96 -2.13
N SER A 107 11.18 -5.65 -2.32
CA SER A 107 11.51 -4.99 -3.59
C SER A 107 13.02 -5.00 -3.86
N LEU A 108 13.88 -4.80 -2.84
CA LEU A 108 15.34 -4.89 -2.99
C LEU A 108 15.82 -6.32 -3.25
N ILE A 109 15.21 -7.32 -2.61
CA ILE A 109 15.63 -8.73 -2.81
C ILE A 109 15.45 -9.16 -4.28
N GLN A 110 14.48 -8.58 -5.01
CA GLN A 110 14.31 -8.85 -6.43
C GLN A 110 15.54 -8.48 -7.28
N LEU A 111 16.38 -7.54 -6.82
CA LEU A 111 17.62 -7.18 -7.48
C LEU A 111 18.66 -8.33 -7.46
N LEU A 112 18.63 -9.14 -6.41
CA LEU A 112 19.64 -10.16 -6.16
C LEU A 112 19.33 -11.52 -6.77
N THR A 113 18.15 -11.68 -7.39
CA THR A 113 17.71 -12.99 -7.88
C THR A 113 17.39 -13.01 -9.37
N ASN A 114 17.85 -14.06 -10.05
CA ASN A 114 17.52 -14.37 -11.46
C ASN A 114 16.51 -15.51 -11.57
N ASN A 115 16.11 -16.12 -10.44
CA ASN A 115 15.20 -17.25 -10.45
C ASN A 115 13.74 -16.78 -10.56
N LEU A 116 13.06 -17.12 -11.66
CA LEU A 116 11.68 -16.72 -11.95
C LEU A 116 10.70 -17.22 -10.88
N ILE A 117 10.92 -18.41 -10.31
CA ILE A 117 10.08 -18.97 -9.25
C ILE A 117 10.20 -18.09 -7.99
N LEU A 118 11.40 -17.71 -7.63
CA LEU A 118 11.64 -16.87 -6.45
C LEU A 118 11.03 -15.47 -6.64
N ILE A 119 11.17 -14.90 -7.83
CA ILE A 119 10.55 -13.61 -8.16
C ILE A 119 9.03 -13.71 -8.06
N PHE A 120 8.42 -14.76 -8.56
CA PHE A 120 6.99 -15.00 -8.45
C PHE A 120 6.53 -15.07 -6.97
N ILE A 121 7.25 -15.80 -6.13
CA ILE A 121 6.95 -15.87 -4.69
C ILE A 121 7.08 -14.49 -4.04
N ILE A 122 8.15 -13.75 -4.33
CA ILE A 122 8.35 -12.39 -3.82
C ILE A 122 7.20 -11.47 -4.27
N ARG A 123 6.72 -11.59 -5.50
CA ARG A 123 5.57 -10.84 -6.01
C ARG A 123 4.28 -11.13 -5.25
N ILE A 124 4.04 -12.39 -4.88
CA ILE A 124 2.91 -12.75 -4.02
C ILE A 124 3.06 -12.09 -2.64
N LEU A 125 4.25 -12.11 -2.04
CA LEU A 125 4.50 -11.48 -0.76
C LEU A 125 4.34 -9.95 -0.82
N ILE A 126 4.81 -9.30 -1.88
CA ILE A 126 4.57 -7.87 -2.13
C ILE A 126 3.06 -7.59 -2.21
N GLY A 127 2.31 -8.42 -2.93
CA GLY A 127 0.85 -8.32 -3.00
C GLY A 127 0.17 -8.44 -1.65
N LEU A 128 0.64 -9.33 -0.77
CA LEU A 128 0.17 -9.43 0.62
C LEU A 128 0.47 -8.15 1.42
N MET A 129 1.63 -7.53 1.25
CA MET A 129 1.94 -6.26 1.91
C MET A 129 1.04 -5.13 1.40
N ILE A 130 0.74 -5.09 0.11
CA ILE A 130 -0.23 -4.15 -0.47
C ILE A 130 -1.63 -4.39 0.12
N ALA A 131 -2.04 -5.66 0.30
CA ALA A 131 -3.30 -6.02 0.94
C ALA A 131 -3.39 -5.50 2.39
N VAL A 132 -2.27 -5.54 3.15
CA VAL A 132 -2.21 -4.94 4.49
C VAL A 132 -2.51 -3.44 4.43
N ASP A 133 -1.92 -2.73 3.51
CA ASP A 133 -2.14 -1.28 3.38
C ASP A 133 -3.59 -0.94 3.03
N TYR A 134 -4.20 -1.68 2.12
CA TYR A 134 -5.60 -1.48 1.73
C TYR A 134 -6.58 -1.79 2.85
N THR A 135 -6.40 -2.91 3.54
CA THR A 135 -7.35 -3.33 4.60
C THR A 135 -7.15 -2.52 5.87
N VAL A 136 -5.91 -2.45 6.36
CA VAL A 136 -5.59 -1.84 7.66
C VAL A 136 -5.52 -0.31 7.54
N GLY A 137 -4.94 0.22 6.45
CA GLY A 137 -4.84 1.65 6.22
C GLY A 137 -6.21 2.31 6.09
N ASN A 138 -7.11 1.74 5.28
CA ASN A 138 -8.47 2.25 5.13
C ASN A 138 -9.27 2.12 6.43
N ALA A 139 -9.17 1.00 7.14
CA ALA A 139 -9.83 0.82 8.44
C ALA A 139 -9.35 1.84 9.47
N LEU A 140 -8.04 2.07 9.56
CA LEU A 140 -7.45 3.06 10.47
C LEU A 140 -7.94 4.47 10.12
N LEU A 141 -8.03 4.80 8.84
CA LEU A 141 -8.49 6.11 8.39
C LEU A 141 -9.95 6.37 8.78
N THR A 142 -10.83 5.37 8.61
CA THR A 142 -12.24 5.48 9.00
C THR A 142 -12.44 5.59 10.50
N GLU A 143 -11.57 4.98 11.30
CA GLU A 143 -11.64 5.06 12.76
C GLU A 143 -11.16 6.42 13.31
N TRP A 144 -10.17 7.03 12.67
CA TRP A 144 -9.55 8.26 13.13
C TRP A 144 -10.17 9.54 12.55
N LEU A 145 -10.84 9.46 11.42
CA LEU A 145 -11.46 10.64 10.80
C LEU A 145 -12.85 10.93 11.36
N PRO A 146 -13.23 12.21 11.49
CA PRO A 146 -14.60 12.61 11.80
C PRO A 146 -15.58 12.08 10.75
N LYS A 147 -16.75 11.63 11.19
CA LYS A 147 -17.80 11.15 10.28
C LYS A 147 -18.24 12.24 9.32
N GLY A 148 -18.11 11.98 8.03
CA GLY A 148 -18.43 12.89 6.93
C GLY A 148 -17.21 13.34 6.10
N GLU A 149 -16.00 13.29 6.68
CA GLU A 149 -14.75 13.55 5.95
C GLU A 149 -14.11 12.27 5.41
N ASP A 150 -14.48 11.12 5.96
CA ASP A 150 -13.93 9.80 5.64
C ASP A 150 -14.11 9.44 4.16
N SER A 151 -15.32 9.53 3.61
CA SER A 151 -15.60 9.19 2.22
C SER A 151 -14.84 10.08 1.23
N LYS A 152 -14.77 11.40 1.51
CA LYS A 152 -14.05 12.35 0.66
C LYS A 152 -12.55 12.06 0.65
N ARG A 153 -11.98 11.74 1.80
CA ARG A 153 -10.55 11.45 1.92
C ARG A 153 -10.17 10.10 1.36
N GLN A 154 -11.06 9.09 1.47
CA GLN A 154 -10.85 7.80 0.80
C GLN A 154 -10.82 7.94 -0.73
N SER A 155 -11.67 8.80 -1.32
CA SER A 155 -11.62 9.08 -2.75
C SER A 155 -10.29 9.71 -3.17
N HIS A 156 -9.71 10.59 -2.35
CA HIS A 156 -8.38 11.14 -2.60
C HIS A 156 -7.29 10.06 -2.59
N LEU A 157 -7.39 9.02 -1.72
CA LEU A 157 -6.40 7.94 -1.71
C LEU A 157 -6.30 7.21 -3.05
N LEU A 158 -7.42 7.03 -3.74
CA LEU A 158 -7.43 6.43 -5.08
C LEU A 158 -6.64 7.28 -6.10
N ILE A 159 -6.78 8.60 -6.03
CA ILE A 159 -6.01 9.52 -6.89
C ILE A 159 -4.51 9.36 -6.64
N TYR A 160 -4.09 9.34 -5.38
CA TYR A 160 -2.67 9.18 -5.03
C TYR A 160 -2.13 7.79 -5.39
N TRP A 161 -2.95 6.76 -5.27
CA TRP A 161 -2.60 5.44 -5.77
C TRP A 161 -2.34 5.46 -7.28
N THR A 162 -3.22 6.11 -8.04
CA THR A 162 -3.07 6.27 -9.50
C THR A 162 -1.81 7.06 -9.85
N ILE A 163 -1.48 8.11 -9.09
CA ILE A 163 -0.23 8.87 -9.26
C ILE A 163 0.99 7.95 -9.08
N GLY A 164 1.00 7.11 -8.04
CA GLY A 164 2.05 6.12 -7.83
C GLY A 164 2.18 5.15 -9.00
N PHE A 165 1.04 4.67 -9.50
CA PHE A 165 0.98 3.77 -10.66
C PHE A 165 1.55 4.41 -11.92
N ILE A 166 1.17 5.64 -12.24
CA ILE A 166 1.72 6.41 -13.39
C ILE A 166 3.22 6.64 -13.20
N ALA A 167 3.66 7.04 -12.01
CA ALA A 167 5.07 7.27 -11.71
C ALA A 167 5.92 6.01 -11.94
N SER A 168 5.38 4.82 -11.67
CA SER A 168 6.06 3.55 -11.92
C SER A 168 6.32 3.30 -13.41
N TYR A 169 5.35 3.62 -14.26
CA TYR A 169 5.51 3.50 -15.72
C TYR A 169 6.56 4.47 -16.24
N LEU A 170 6.53 5.73 -15.79
CA LEU A 170 7.56 6.71 -16.14
C LEU A 170 8.94 6.25 -15.70
N THR A 171 9.09 5.79 -14.46
CA THR A 171 10.35 5.26 -13.94
C THR A 171 10.88 4.10 -14.77
N GLY A 172 10.00 3.15 -15.12
CA GLY A 172 10.39 1.99 -15.92
C GLY A 172 10.80 2.34 -17.36
N THR A 173 10.28 3.43 -17.94
CA THR A 173 10.69 3.89 -19.27
C THR A 173 12.01 4.66 -19.26
N PHE A 174 12.32 5.38 -18.18
CA PHE A 174 13.59 6.11 -18.07
C PHE A 174 14.78 5.24 -17.69
N ILE A 175 14.55 4.12 -17.00
CA ILE A 175 15.64 3.20 -16.63
C ILE A 175 15.99 2.32 -17.83
N THR A 176 17.03 2.71 -18.53
CA THR A 176 17.59 2.00 -19.69
C THR A 176 19.11 1.98 -19.60
N GLY A 177 19.77 1.08 -20.31
CA GLY A 177 21.23 1.07 -20.42
C GLY A 177 21.97 0.07 -19.51
N PHE A 178 21.27 -0.68 -18.63
CA PHE A 178 21.85 -1.69 -17.75
C PHE A 178 21.86 -3.12 -18.33
N GLY A 179 21.55 -3.27 -19.62
CA GLY A 179 21.55 -4.56 -20.30
C GLY A 179 20.56 -5.56 -19.69
N SER A 180 20.99 -6.81 -19.50
CA SER A 180 20.16 -7.90 -18.98
C SER A 180 19.68 -7.69 -17.54
N TYR A 181 20.32 -6.85 -16.75
CA TYR A 181 19.93 -6.53 -15.37
C TYR A 181 18.86 -5.41 -15.26
N ASN A 182 18.52 -4.79 -16.38
CA ASN A 182 17.64 -3.62 -16.42
C ASN A 182 16.29 -3.88 -15.73
N TRP A 183 15.66 -5.01 -16.01
CA TRP A 183 14.37 -5.38 -15.45
C TRP A 183 14.38 -5.58 -13.92
N GLN A 184 15.47 -6.11 -13.35
CA GLN A 184 15.64 -6.29 -11.91
C GLN A 184 15.82 -4.94 -11.21
N ILE A 185 16.58 -4.02 -11.82
CA ILE A 185 16.75 -2.67 -11.33
C ILE A 185 15.39 -1.96 -11.33
N ILE A 186 14.62 -2.09 -12.40
CA ILE A 186 13.26 -1.54 -12.48
C ILE A 186 12.40 -2.08 -11.32
N LEU A 187 12.39 -3.41 -11.08
CA LEU A 187 11.63 -4.01 -9.99
C LEU A 187 12.05 -3.49 -8.62
N SER A 188 13.35 -3.27 -8.40
CA SER A 188 13.89 -2.81 -7.12
C SER A 188 13.57 -1.36 -6.81
N THR A 189 13.25 -0.52 -7.79
CA THR A 189 12.87 0.89 -7.57
C THR A 189 11.61 1.02 -6.71
N GLY A 190 10.78 -0.01 -6.63
CA GLY A 190 9.65 -0.06 -5.71
C GLY A 190 10.03 0.11 -4.23
N ALA A 191 11.30 -0.13 -3.89
CA ALA A 191 11.81 0.10 -2.55
C ALA A 191 11.83 1.60 -2.16
N ILE A 192 12.05 2.50 -3.11
CA ILE A 192 12.18 3.94 -2.86
C ILE A 192 10.89 4.50 -2.24
N PRO A 193 9.72 4.43 -2.90
CA PRO A 193 8.49 4.95 -2.31
C PRO A 193 8.06 4.16 -1.06
N ALA A 194 8.39 2.87 -0.97
CA ALA A 194 8.09 2.06 0.21
C ALA A 194 8.85 2.54 1.45
N PHE A 195 10.17 2.79 1.34
CA PHE A 195 10.95 3.31 2.47
C PHE A 195 10.58 4.75 2.82
N ILE A 196 10.27 5.60 1.83
CA ILE A 196 9.74 6.94 2.11
C ILE A 196 8.46 6.82 2.94
N ALA A 197 7.50 6.00 2.52
CA ALA A 197 6.27 5.77 3.27
C ALA A 197 6.53 5.20 4.67
N ALA A 198 7.52 4.30 4.82
CA ALA A 198 7.89 3.70 6.10
C ALA A 198 8.44 4.73 7.11
N ILE A 199 9.25 5.69 6.65
CA ILE A 199 9.84 6.75 7.50
C ILE A 199 8.76 7.70 8.03
N PHE A 200 7.72 7.97 7.23
CA PHE A 200 6.64 8.90 7.61
C PHE A 200 5.53 8.24 8.47
N ARG A 201 5.57 6.95 8.69
CA ARG A 201 4.61 6.18 9.51
C ARG A 201 5.05 6.02 10.96
#